data_16c051b723c763162e33e9101ac3b944
#
_entry.id   16c051b723c763162e33e9101ac3b944
#
_cell.length_a   1.000
_cell.length_b   1.000
_cell.length_c   1.000
_cell.angle_alpha   90.00
_cell.angle_beta   90.00
_cell.angle_gamma   90.00
#
_symmetry.space_group_name_H-M   'P 1'
#
loop_
_entity.id
_entity.type
_entity.pdbx_description
1 polymer ?
#
loop_
_entity_poly.entity_id
_entity_poly.type
_entity_poly.pdbx_seq_one_letter_code
_entity_poly.pdbx_strand_id
1 'polypeptide(L)'
;DEAYNAADLLQRRIIRISQNPDEVFNMTSRQFEELVERLYQNMGFRTTLTPATRDGGKDIIAKKYYESNLPIVRYIDCKLYSLNHTVGEPIIRGIHGVLHDNRINQVVIVTTSRFTRDAFDYAKRQGTQIELVDGYILQKMIEKDAERYYKRFR
;
A
#
# COMPACT_ATOMS: atom_id res chain seq x y z
N ASP A 1 4.80 -18.51 -20.37
CA ASP A 1 3.97 -18.92 -19.25
C ASP A 1 2.54 -18.43 -19.47
N GLU A 2 1.59 -19.35 -19.48
CA GLU A 2 0.17 -19.03 -19.73
C GLU A 2 -0.40 -18.07 -18.69
N ALA A 3 -0.07 -18.25 -17.42
CA ALA A 3 -0.55 -17.38 -16.36
C ALA A 3 -0.05 -15.94 -16.55
N TYR A 4 1.21 -15.77 -16.92
CA TYR A 4 1.77 -14.45 -17.19
C TYR A 4 1.11 -13.81 -18.42
N ASN A 5 0.90 -14.58 -19.48
CA ASN A 5 0.31 -14.07 -20.71
C ASN A 5 -1.18 -13.70 -20.54
N ALA A 6 -1.89 -14.38 -19.64
CA ALA A 6 -3.29 -14.10 -19.34
C ALA A 6 -3.47 -12.89 -18.41
N ALA A 7 -2.42 -12.47 -17.70
CA ALA A 7 -2.47 -11.36 -16.77
C ALA A 7 -2.64 -10.02 -17.49
N ASP A 8 -3.36 -9.09 -16.89
CA ASP A 8 -3.38 -7.71 -17.36
C ASP A 8 -2.03 -7.02 -17.09
N LEU A 9 -1.84 -5.83 -17.65
CA LEU A 9 -0.57 -5.11 -17.57
C LEU A 9 -0.15 -4.83 -16.13
N LEU A 10 -1.10 -4.50 -15.25
CA LEU A 10 -0.80 -4.22 -13.85
C LEU A 10 -0.39 -5.50 -13.12
N GLN A 11 -1.08 -6.60 -13.34
CA GLN A 11 -0.73 -7.87 -12.73
C GLN A 11 0.64 -8.36 -13.22
N ARG A 12 0.97 -8.14 -14.49
CA ARG A 12 2.31 -8.46 -15.04
C ARG A 12 3.39 -7.64 -14.34
N ARG A 13 3.12 -6.38 -14.04
CA ARG A 13 4.05 -5.52 -13.29
C ARG A 13 4.29 -6.07 -11.89
N ILE A 14 3.24 -6.47 -11.18
CA ILE A 14 3.34 -7.08 -9.85
C ILE A 14 4.22 -8.34 -9.92
N ILE A 15 3.97 -9.21 -10.89
CA ILE A 15 4.76 -10.43 -11.09
C ILE A 15 6.23 -10.09 -11.37
N ARG A 16 6.48 -9.09 -12.21
CA ARG A 16 7.84 -8.68 -12.56
C ARG A 16 8.59 -8.15 -11.34
N ILE A 17 7.95 -7.31 -10.54
CA ILE A 17 8.55 -6.76 -9.32
C ILE A 17 8.79 -7.88 -8.30
N SER A 18 7.93 -8.89 -8.24
CA SER A 18 8.15 -10.04 -7.34
C SER A 18 9.45 -10.76 -7.62
N GLN A 19 9.91 -10.73 -8.87
CA GLN A 19 11.16 -11.38 -9.30
C GLN A 19 12.34 -10.41 -9.34
N ASN A 20 12.08 -9.12 -9.51
CA ASN A 20 13.09 -8.06 -9.65
C ASN A 20 12.70 -6.88 -8.76
N PRO A 21 13.05 -6.93 -7.45
CA PRO A 21 12.58 -5.91 -6.49
C PRO A 21 12.92 -4.48 -6.86
N ASP A 22 14.06 -4.24 -7.50
CA ASP A 22 14.51 -2.89 -7.85
C ASP A 22 13.61 -2.21 -8.90
N GLU A 23 12.81 -2.97 -9.62
CA GLU A 23 11.88 -2.39 -10.59
C GLU A 23 10.77 -1.55 -9.93
N VAL A 24 10.56 -1.70 -8.63
CA VAL A 24 9.60 -0.86 -7.90
C VAL A 24 9.94 0.64 -8.04
N PHE A 25 11.22 0.98 -8.19
CA PHE A 25 11.67 2.37 -8.32
C PHE A 25 11.44 2.97 -9.71
N ASN A 26 11.06 2.17 -10.69
CA ASN A 26 10.85 2.61 -12.07
C ASN A 26 9.42 3.07 -12.36
N MET A 27 8.57 3.12 -11.35
CA MET A 27 7.18 3.55 -11.48
C MET A 27 7.04 5.06 -11.30
N THR A 28 6.00 5.60 -11.92
CA THR A 28 5.50 6.92 -11.53
C THR A 28 4.72 6.79 -10.22
N SER A 29 4.51 7.92 -9.53
CA SER A 29 3.69 7.92 -8.31
C SER A 29 2.30 7.33 -8.55
N ARG A 30 1.68 7.66 -9.68
CA ARG A 30 0.37 7.11 -10.03
C ARG A 30 0.40 5.61 -10.23
N GLN A 31 1.40 5.11 -10.92
CA GLN A 31 1.56 3.67 -11.13
C GLN A 31 1.75 2.95 -9.80
N PHE A 32 2.47 3.57 -8.88
CA PHE A 32 2.66 3.03 -7.53
C PHE A 32 1.34 2.99 -6.75
N GLU A 33 0.57 4.07 -6.79
CA GLU A 33 -0.77 4.11 -6.17
C GLU A 33 -1.68 3.00 -6.72
N GLU A 34 -1.68 2.83 -8.04
CA GLU A 34 -2.47 1.78 -8.71
C GLU A 34 -2.02 0.37 -8.31
N LEU A 35 -0.71 0.16 -8.16
CA LEU A 35 -0.16 -1.12 -7.71
C LEU A 35 -0.60 -1.42 -6.28
N VAL A 36 -0.47 -0.48 -5.38
CA VAL A 36 -0.88 -0.67 -3.98
C VAL A 36 -2.39 -0.92 -3.90
N GLU A 37 -3.19 -0.17 -4.67
CA GLU A 37 -4.62 -0.39 -4.74
C GLU A 37 -4.94 -1.82 -5.18
N ARG A 38 -4.27 -2.32 -6.23
CA ARG A 38 -4.49 -3.69 -6.72
C ARG A 38 -4.14 -4.73 -5.65
N LEU A 39 -3.05 -4.54 -4.91
CA LEU A 39 -2.68 -5.45 -3.83
C LEU A 39 -3.81 -5.56 -2.79
N TYR A 40 -4.39 -4.43 -2.41
CA TYR A 40 -5.50 -4.42 -1.45
C TYR A 40 -6.78 -5.03 -2.03
N GLN A 41 -7.09 -4.75 -3.30
CA GLN A 41 -8.21 -5.41 -3.99
C GLN A 41 -8.06 -6.92 -3.98
N ASN A 42 -6.85 -7.41 -4.26
CA ASN A 42 -6.56 -8.84 -4.29
C ASN A 42 -6.63 -9.48 -2.89
N MET A 43 -6.52 -8.69 -1.83
CA MET A 43 -6.73 -9.13 -0.45
C MET A 43 -8.20 -9.06 -0.01
N GLY A 44 -9.11 -8.65 -0.91
CA GLY A 44 -10.54 -8.62 -0.63
C GLY A 44 -11.08 -7.26 -0.21
N PHE A 45 -10.30 -6.19 -0.32
CA PHE A 45 -10.78 -4.84 -0.04
C PHE A 45 -11.49 -4.23 -1.25
N ARG A 46 -12.51 -3.45 -0.98
CA ARG A 46 -13.10 -2.54 -1.97
C ARG A 46 -12.39 -1.20 -1.83
N THR A 47 -11.91 -0.66 -2.94
CA THR A 47 -11.05 0.52 -2.92
C THR A 47 -11.65 1.66 -3.74
N THR A 48 -11.37 2.89 -3.28
CA THR A 48 -11.61 4.12 -4.03
C THR A 48 -10.40 5.02 -3.89
N LEU A 49 -10.08 5.77 -4.96
CA LEU A 49 -9.04 6.78 -4.91
C LEU A 49 -9.67 8.10 -4.48
N THR A 50 -9.03 8.81 -3.56
CA THR A 50 -9.45 10.17 -3.20
C THR A 50 -9.06 11.14 -4.31
N PRO A 51 -9.65 12.36 -4.35
CA PRO A 51 -9.19 13.39 -5.26
C PRO A 51 -7.71 13.71 -5.05
N ALA A 52 -7.02 14.10 -6.12
CA ALA A 52 -5.61 14.48 -6.05
C ALA A 52 -5.40 15.62 -5.04
N THR A 53 -4.35 15.47 -4.21
CA THR A 53 -3.91 16.49 -3.27
C THR A 53 -3.08 17.57 -3.98
N ARG A 54 -2.61 18.59 -3.23
CA ARG A 54 -1.81 19.69 -3.78
C ARG A 54 -0.53 19.22 -4.48
N ASP A 55 0.06 18.15 -4.00
CA ASP A 55 1.25 17.53 -4.59
C ASP A 55 0.92 16.50 -5.68
N GLY A 56 -0.36 16.41 -6.08
CA GLY A 56 -0.81 15.54 -7.16
C GLY A 56 -1.04 14.10 -6.76
N GLY A 57 -0.75 13.73 -5.51
CA GLY A 57 -0.95 12.38 -5.00
C GLY A 57 -2.41 12.09 -4.71
N LYS A 58 -2.80 10.84 -4.86
CA LYS A 58 -4.12 10.35 -4.48
C LYS A 58 -3.95 9.32 -3.38
N ASP A 59 -4.83 9.37 -2.39
CA ASP A 59 -4.84 8.37 -1.33
C ASP A 59 -5.89 7.30 -1.66
N ILE A 60 -5.78 6.18 -0.98
CA ILE A 60 -6.67 5.04 -1.22
C ILE A 60 -7.52 4.85 0.03
N ILE A 61 -8.84 4.77 -0.17
CA ILE A 61 -9.75 4.31 0.88
C ILE A 61 -10.05 2.86 0.59
N ALA A 62 -9.67 1.96 1.52
CA ALA A 62 -9.88 0.52 1.38
C ALA A 62 -10.84 0.04 2.46
N LYS A 63 -11.94 -0.59 2.05
CA LYS A 63 -12.99 -1.09 2.93
C LYS A 63 -13.08 -2.60 2.82
N LYS A 64 -13.14 -3.26 3.97
CA LYS A 64 -13.37 -4.70 3.99
C LYS A 64 -14.49 -5.03 4.97
N TYR A 65 -15.45 -5.81 4.49
CA TYR A 65 -16.57 -6.32 5.29
C TYR A 65 -16.21 -7.72 5.74
N TYR A 66 -16.25 -7.92 7.04
CA TYR A 66 -16.13 -9.25 7.63
C TYR A 66 -17.54 -9.80 7.89
N GLU A 67 -17.78 -10.42 9.03
CA GLU A 67 -19.11 -10.95 9.36
C GLU A 67 -20.10 -9.87 9.77
N SER A 68 -19.62 -8.69 10.08
CA SER A 68 -20.45 -7.53 10.47
C SER A 68 -20.85 -6.73 9.23
N ASN A 69 -21.97 -6.00 9.34
CA ASN A 69 -22.43 -5.06 8.32
C ASN A 69 -21.57 -3.78 8.27
N LEU A 70 -20.71 -3.56 9.27
CA LEU A 70 -19.82 -2.39 9.31
C LEU A 70 -18.46 -2.78 8.74
N PRO A 71 -17.93 -2.00 7.79
CA PRO A 71 -16.61 -2.26 7.23
C PRO A 71 -15.50 -1.83 8.17
N ILE A 72 -14.34 -2.48 8.04
CA ILE A 72 -13.08 -1.93 8.51
C ILE A 72 -12.55 -1.02 7.39
N VAL A 73 -12.31 0.23 7.69
CA VAL A 73 -11.91 1.26 6.73
C VAL A 73 -10.47 1.67 7.00
N ARG A 74 -9.62 1.51 5.98
CA ARG A 74 -8.22 1.91 6.01
C ARG A 74 -8.00 3.06 5.04
N TYR A 75 -7.28 4.08 5.51
CA TYR A 75 -6.79 5.16 4.68
C TYR A 75 -5.32 4.89 4.37
N ILE A 76 -5.00 4.73 3.09
CA ILE A 76 -3.66 4.31 2.66
C ILE A 76 -2.98 5.46 1.93
N ASP A 77 -1.86 5.89 2.48
CA ASP A 77 -0.99 6.91 1.88
C ASP A 77 0.23 6.22 1.25
N CYS A 78 0.54 6.57 0.00
CA CYS A 78 1.62 5.96 -0.77
C CYS A 78 2.76 6.95 -0.96
N LYS A 79 3.98 6.58 -0.56
CA LYS A 79 5.20 7.37 -0.67
C LYS A 79 6.23 6.64 -1.52
N LEU A 80 6.28 6.99 -2.81
CA LEU A 80 7.29 6.47 -3.74
C LEU A 80 8.59 7.25 -3.55
N TYR A 81 9.43 6.79 -2.65
CA TYR A 81 10.68 7.45 -2.30
C TYR A 81 11.89 6.58 -2.68
N SER A 82 13.01 7.21 -3.03
CA SER A 82 14.28 6.49 -3.17
C SER A 82 14.76 6.00 -1.80
N LEU A 83 15.64 5.00 -1.78
CA LEU A 83 16.15 4.42 -0.53
C LEU A 83 16.88 5.44 0.36
N ASN A 84 17.41 6.51 -0.23
CA ASN A 84 18.08 7.58 0.51
C ASN A 84 17.11 8.58 1.14
N HIS A 85 15.85 8.54 0.76
CA HIS A 85 14.82 9.45 1.26
C HIS A 85 13.89 8.68 2.20
N THR A 86 14.17 8.73 3.49
CA THR A 86 13.38 8.03 4.50
C THR A 86 12.11 8.81 4.85
N VAL A 87 11.12 8.09 5.37
CA VAL A 87 9.86 8.69 5.86
C VAL A 87 9.99 8.90 7.36
N GLY A 88 9.92 10.17 7.78
CA GLY A 88 10.11 10.55 9.17
C GLY A 88 8.82 10.73 9.95
N GLU A 89 8.96 10.92 11.26
CA GLU A 89 7.84 11.10 12.18
C GLU A 89 6.88 12.23 11.79
N PRO A 90 7.34 13.43 11.35
CA PRO A 90 6.43 14.51 11.00
C PRO A 90 5.41 14.12 9.91
N ILE A 91 5.83 13.31 8.94
CA ILE A 91 4.94 12.81 7.90
C ILE A 91 3.88 11.90 8.49
N ILE A 92 4.29 10.98 9.39
CA ILE A 92 3.37 10.05 10.04
C ILE A 92 2.35 10.80 10.89
N ARG A 93 2.76 11.82 11.65
CA ARG A 93 1.86 12.65 12.44
C ARG A 93 0.81 13.34 11.57
N GLY A 94 1.25 13.89 10.45
CA GLY A 94 0.34 14.56 9.52
C GLY A 94 -0.74 13.62 8.99
N ILE A 95 -0.36 12.42 8.60
CA ILE A 95 -1.30 11.42 8.08
C ILE A 95 -2.20 10.88 9.20
N HIS A 96 -1.66 10.72 10.41
CA HIS A 96 -2.43 10.26 11.57
C HIS A 96 -3.65 11.15 11.84
N GLY A 97 -3.55 12.44 11.53
CA GLY A 97 -4.67 13.39 11.67
C GLY A 97 -5.92 13.00 10.89
N VAL A 98 -5.81 12.17 9.85
CA VAL A 98 -6.96 11.67 9.09
C VAL A 98 -7.95 10.90 9.98
N LEU A 99 -7.49 10.32 11.10
CA LEU A 99 -8.34 9.58 12.03
C LEU A 99 -9.32 10.47 12.81
N HIS A 100 -9.24 11.80 12.66
CA HIS A 100 -10.31 12.70 13.13
C HIS A 100 -11.63 12.42 12.39
N ASP A 101 -11.56 11.89 11.18
CA ASP A 101 -12.73 11.33 10.51
C ASP A 101 -13.04 9.97 11.13
N ASN A 102 -14.12 9.90 11.92
CA ASN A 102 -14.49 8.69 12.65
C ASN A 102 -14.96 7.53 11.76
N ARG A 103 -15.08 7.75 10.45
CA ARG A 103 -15.38 6.68 9.49
C ARG A 103 -14.13 5.87 9.12
N ILE A 104 -12.95 6.36 9.47
CA ILE A 104 -11.67 5.72 9.18
C ILE A 104 -11.13 5.05 10.45
N ASN A 105 -10.82 3.76 10.37
CA ASN A 105 -10.37 2.97 11.52
C ASN A 105 -8.87 2.94 11.65
N GLN A 106 -8.14 2.99 10.51
CA GLN A 106 -6.69 2.82 10.50
C GLN A 106 -6.10 3.62 9.34
N VAL A 107 -4.93 4.18 9.56
CA VAL A 107 -4.09 4.70 8.48
C VAL A 107 -2.96 3.73 8.20
N VAL A 108 -2.63 3.57 6.92
CA VAL A 108 -1.53 2.75 6.45
C VAL A 108 -0.61 3.65 5.62
N ILE A 109 0.65 3.69 5.94
CA ILE A 109 1.63 4.41 5.14
C ILE A 109 2.51 3.38 4.44
N VAL A 110 2.46 3.37 3.11
CA VAL A 110 3.23 2.44 2.28
C VAL A 110 4.33 3.23 1.57
N THR A 111 5.56 2.78 1.73
CA THR A 111 6.69 3.40 1.03
C THR A 111 7.58 2.35 0.37
N THR A 112 8.24 2.76 -0.70
CA THR A 112 9.30 1.97 -1.33
C THR A 112 10.64 2.11 -0.59
N SER A 113 10.71 3.01 0.37
CA SER A 113 11.90 3.31 1.15
C SER A 113 11.80 2.72 2.57
N ARG A 114 12.21 3.49 3.55
CA ARG A 114 12.28 3.09 4.96
C ARG A 114 11.69 4.17 5.83
N PHE A 115 11.24 3.78 7.01
CA PHE A 115 10.83 4.72 8.06
C PHE A 115 11.99 4.97 9.02
N THR A 116 12.05 6.18 9.57
CA THR A 116 13.00 6.47 10.64
C THR A 116 12.57 5.74 11.91
N ARG A 117 13.51 5.60 12.84
CA ARG A 117 13.20 5.01 14.15
C ARG A 117 12.11 5.79 14.87
N ASP A 118 12.16 7.11 14.84
CA ASP A 118 11.16 7.96 15.47
C ASP A 118 9.77 7.75 14.87
N ALA A 119 9.69 7.52 13.55
CA ALA A 119 8.44 7.18 12.88
C ALA A 119 7.88 5.86 13.40
N PHE A 120 8.71 4.82 13.50
CA PHE A 120 8.30 3.54 14.07
C PHE A 120 7.82 3.67 15.52
N ASP A 121 8.57 4.39 16.33
CA ASP A 121 8.24 4.58 17.75
C ASP A 121 6.90 5.30 17.90
N TYR A 122 6.67 6.33 17.10
CA TYR A 122 5.40 7.05 17.09
C TYR A 122 4.24 6.12 16.70
N ALA A 123 4.38 5.39 15.59
CA ALA A 123 3.34 4.48 15.12
C ALA A 123 3.03 3.40 16.17
N LYS A 124 4.07 2.85 16.79
CA LYS A 124 3.92 1.81 17.81
C LYS A 124 3.12 2.31 19.02
N ARG A 125 3.33 3.55 19.43
CA ARG A 125 2.57 4.15 20.55
C ARG A 125 1.08 4.32 20.22
N GLN A 126 0.72 4.38 18.92
CA GLN A 126 -0.67 4.52 18.51
C GLN A 126 -1.38 3.16 18.37
N GLY A 127 -0.71 2.06 18.67
CA GLY A 127 -1.29 0.72 18.62
C GLY A 127 -1.70 0.33 17.20
N THR A 128 -2.94 -0.10 17.02
CA THR A 128 -3.46 -0.56 15.73
C THR A 128 -3.92 0.57 14.82
N GLN A 129 -3.87 1.83 15.26
CA GLN A 129 -4.33 2.96 14.45
C GLN A 129 -3.43 3.26 13.26
N ILE A 130 -2.16 2.94 13.36
CA ILE A 130 -1.16 3.22 12.31
C ILE A 130 -0.43 1.94 11.95
N GLU A 131 -0.43 1.62 10.66
CA GLU A 131 0.37 0.53 10.10
C GLU A 131 1.41 1.12 9.16
N LEU A 132 2.67 0.72 9.32
CA LEU A 132 3.77 1.14 8.46
C LEU A 132 4.20 -0.04 7.59
N VAL A 133 4.20 0.18 6.29
CA VAL A 133 4.62 -0.80 5.27
C VAL A 133 5.82 -0.21 4.54
N ASP A 134 7.02 -0.61 4.93
CA ASP A 134 8.25 -0.20 4.24
C ASP A 134 8.50 -1.02 2.99
N GLY A 135 9.59 -0.73 2.29
CA GLY A 135 9.93 -1.42 1.05
C GLY A 135 10.11 -2.91 1.22
N TYR A 136 10.63 -3.36 2.37
CA TYR A 136 10.79 -4.78 2.65
C TYR A 136 9.43 -5.48 2.80
N ILE A 137 8.55 -4.91 3.59
CA ILE A 137 7.20 -5.47 3.80
C ILE A 137 6.40 -5.43 2.51
N LEU A 138 6.49 -4.31 1.77
CA LEU A 138 5.83 -4.18 0.47
C LEU A 138 6.28 -5.28 -0.49
N GLN A 139 7.59 -5.56 -0.57
CA GLN A 139 8.10 -6.62 -1.44
C GLN A 139 7.52 -7.98 -1.04
N LYS A 140 7.37 -8.26 0.25
CA LYS A 140 6.74 -9.51 0.72
C LYS A 140 5.26 -9.59 0.32
N MET A 141 4.55 -8.48 0.36
CA MET A 141 3.16 -8.41 -0.10
C MET A 141 3.07 -8.69 -1.60
N ILE A 142 3.99 -8.12 -2.38
CA ILE A 142 4.05 -8.31 -3.84
C ILE A 142 4.34 -9.78 -4.18
N GLU A 143 5.33 -10.38 -3.51
CA GLU A 143 5.69 -11.79 -3.72
C GLU A 143 4.52 -12.71 -3.40
N LYS A 144 3.83 -12.45 -2.30
CA LYS A 144 2.67 -13.24 -1.88
C LYS A 144 1.51 -13.11 -2.87
N ASP A 145 1.28 -11.93 -3.39
CA ASP A 145 0.25 -11.68 -4.40
C ASP A 145 0.55 -12.45 -5.69
N ALA A 146 1.79 -12.38 -6.18
CA ALA A 146 2.22 -13.10 -7.37
C ALA A 146 2.07 -14.61 -7.18
N GLU A 147 2.45 -15.14 -6.02
CA GLU A 147 2.31 -16.55 -5.69
C GLU A 147 0.83 -16.99 -5.75
N ARG A 148 -0.06 -16.21 -5.15
CA ARG A 148 -1.50 -16.50 -5.19
C ARG A 148 -2.06 -16.47 -6.60
N TYR A 149 -1.59 -15.55 -7.42
CA TYR A 149 -2.01 -15.45 -8.81
C TYR A 149 -1.64 -16.71 -9.58
N TYR A 150 -0.40 -17.16 -9.47
CA TYR A 150 0.05 -18.38 -10.15
C TYR A 150 -0.69 -19.63 -9.68
N LYS A 151 -1.04 -19.72 -8.43
CA LYS A 151 -1.78 -20.87 -7.89
C LYS A 151 -3.15 -21.06 -8.55
N ARG A 152 -3.76 -20.01 -9.06
CA ARG A 152 -5.07 -20.10 -9.75
C ARG A 152 -4.98 -20.85 -11.08
N PHE A 153 -3.81 -20.99 -11.65
CA PHE A 153 -3.58 -21.61 -12.95
C PHE A 153 -3.01 -23.03 -12.85
N ARG A 154 -2.94 -23.57 -11.67
CA ARG A 154 -2.48 -24.96 -11.45
C ARG A 154 -3.62 -25.96 -11.41
#